data_1462c690bcd3123bdfdb7d9d921a86ec
#
_entry.id   1462c690bcd3123bdfdb7d9d921a86ec
#
_cell.length_a   1.000
_cell.length_b   1.000
_cell.length_c   1.000
_cell.angle_alpha   90.00
_cell.angle_beta   90.00
_cell.angle_gamma   90.00
#
_symmetry.space_group_name_H-M   'P 1'
#
loop_
_entity.id
_entity.type
_entity.pdbx_description
1 polymer ?
#
loop_
_entity_poly.entity_id
_entity_poly.type
_entity_poly.pdbx_seq_one_letter_code
_entity_poly.pdbx_strand_id
1 'polypeptide(L)'
;MYMLPPGPGNLGLFDTLRSTFASPAPVIRRLAAEHGDPFRVLTFNGPITFVGNPEAIRAIYTADPETFEPFGVEVTEPIFGRTSVVVSTGTRHRRDRKLLAAPFAPVAAKSYATVVADVAREAASQWTPCQPFSMVEATQSIALDIVIRVVFGVRDEARIHDVRAAVLDLIHAVNPLILIMPAIRRPFGGVGPWARMLRATAALDALLSEEIRALRASGEERADVLGLILKARYEGGDGLGDQEILDQLRALLFAGHETTAVTLAWAFYWLHREPDTLARLLVEIDALGPEPPLEKLLGLPYLDAVCLETLRIAPPVVSVGRVPRKTFALLGYTFPPGEPLVPSPLLVHTREELYPEPERFRPTRFLERDFSPFEFIPFGGGGRRCLGATLAMVEMKITLAILLREYQLRLAGVAPVEHVQRGLTMGPRGRVPMMLEGRRPAAPSAARKNPTRSEPRAGSAG
;
A
#
# COMPACT_ATOMS: atom_id res chain seq x y z
N MET A 1 -14.34 -24.98 -27.91
CA MET A 1 -12.92 -25.20 -27.54
C MET A 1 -12.39 -23.89 -27.00
N TYR A 2 -11.77 -23.89 -25.83
CA TYR A 2 -11.16 -22.68 -25.28
C TYR A 2 -9.84 -22.39 -26.02
N MET A 3 -9.59 -21.14 -26.32
CA MET A 3 -8.35 -20.67 -26.93
C MET A 3 -7.58 -19.89 -25.88
N LEU A 4 -6.59 -20.52 -25.27
CA LEU A 4 -5.79 -19.94 -24.18
C LEU A 4 -4.49 -19.31 -24.73
N PRO A 5 -3.94 -18.29 -24.07
CA PRO A 5 -2.67 -17.69 -24.47
C PRO A 5 -1.51 -18.67 -24.36
N PRO A 6 -0.42 -18.45 -25.10
CA PRO A 6 0.78 -19.27 -25.04
C PRO A 6 1.45 -19.15 -23.66
N GLY A 7 2.36 -20.10 -23.38
CA GLY A 7 3.15 -20.08 -22.16
C GLY A 7 4.01 -21.34 -22.02
N PRO A 8 4.89 -21.39 -21.03
CA PRO A 8 5.87 -22.49 -20.87
C PRO A 8 5.23 -23.83 -20.45
N GLY A 9 3.90 -23.93 -20.30
CA GLY A 9 3.28 -25.05 -19.63
C GLY A 9 3.55 -25.04 -18.14
N ASN A 10 4.40 -25.93 -17.64
CA ASN A 10 4.81 -25.94 -16.24
C ASN A 10 5.94 -24.93 -15.97
N LEU A 11 5.83 -24.19 -14.87
CA LEU A 11 6.93 -23.41 -14.36
C LEU A 11 8.02 -24.36 -13.84
N GLY A 12 9.24 -24.22 -14.34
CA GLY A 12 10.38 -25.03 -13.88
C GLY A 12 10.65 -24.84 -12.38
N LEU A 13 11.27 -25.85 -11.75
CA LEU A 13 11.58 -25.81 -10.31
C LEU A 13 12.37 -24.54 -9.91
N PHE A 14 13.38 -24.18 -10.70
CA PHE A 14 14.19 -22.98 -10.46
C PHE A 14 13.37 -21.70 -10.48
N ASP A 15 12.52 -21.52 -11.49
CA ASP A 15 11.64 -20.34 -11.62
C ASP A 15 10.58 -20.31 -10.51
N THR A 16 10.06 -21.46 -10.12
CA THR A 16 9.14 -21.59 -8.98
C THR A 16 9.80 -21.13 -7.68
N LEU A 17 11.00 -21.66 -7.38
CA LEU A 17 11.75 -21.26 -6.19
C LEU A 17 12.10 -19.77 -6.21
N ARG A 18 12.59 -19.28 -7.35
CA ARG A 18 12.93 -17.84 -7.51
C ARG A 18 11.72 -16.95 -7.32
N SER A 19 10.58 -17.28 -7.92
CA SER A 19 9.35 -16.50 -7.80
C SER A 19 8.76 -16.51 -6.41
N THR A 20 8.93 -17.62 -5.67
CA THR A 20 8.35 -17.79 -4.33
C THR A 20 9.23 -17.20 -3.23
N PHE A 21 10.56 -17.36 -3.33
CA PHE A 21 11.48 -17.04 -2.24
C PHE A 21 12.44 -15.89 -2.54
N ALA A 22 12.43 -15.37 -3.76
CA ALA A 22 13.24 -14.22 -4.15
C ALA A 22 12.36 -13.16 -4.85
N SER A 23 12.53 -12.97 -6.16
CA SER A 23 11.76 -11.98 -6.93
C SER A 23 11.05 -12.63 -8.10
N PRO A 24 9.72 -12.49 -8.22
CA PRO A 24 8.97 -12.94 -9.39
C PRO A 24 9.23 -12.06 -10.63
N ALA A 25 9.65 -10.81 -10.46
CA ALA A 25 9.75 -9.84 -11.54
C ALA A 25 10.63 -10.28 -12.73
N PRO A 26 11.86 -10.81 -12.52
CA PRO A 26 12.69 -11.26 -13.64
C PRO A 26 12.09 -12.45 -14.39
N VAL A 27 11.41 -13.36 -13.67
CA VAL A 27 10.77 -14.53 -14.28
C VAL A 27 9.56 -14.09 -15.12
N ILE A 28 8.70 -13.27 -14.55
CA ILE A 28 7.48 -12.77 -15.22
C ILE A 28 7.84 -11.97 -16.47
N ARG A 29 8.85 -11.08 -16.40
CA ARG A 29 9.30 -10.29 -17.56
C ARG A 29 9.93 -11.15 -18.66
N ARG A 30 10.75 -12.12 -18.29
CA ARG A 30 11.32 -13.07 -19.26
C ARG A 30 10.23 -13.86 -19.99
N LEU A 31 9.29 -14.42 -19.24
CA LEU A 31 8.18 -15.18 -19.82
C LEU A 31 7.29 -14.32 -20.74
N ALA A 32 7.04 -13.07 -20.39
CA ALA A 32 6.33 -12.14 -21.25
C ALA A 32 7.10 -11.85 -22.55
N ALA A 33 8.42 -11.72 -22.50
CA ALA A 33 9.25 -11.54 -23.69
C ALA A 33 9.28 -12.79 -24.59
N GLU A 34 9.26 -13.98 -24.00
CA GLU A 34 9.29 -15.26 -24.73
C GLU A 34 7.93 -15.65 -25.34
N HIS A 35 6.84 -15.36 -24.62
CA HIS A 35 5.51 -15.88 -24.97
C HIS A 35 4.49 -14.80 -25.35
N GLY A 36 4.82 -13.53 -25.16
CA GLY A 36 3.91 -12.41 -25.38
C GLY A 36 3.09 -12.02 -24.17
N ASP A 37 2.11 -11.13 -24.36
CA ASP A 37 1.22 -10.59 -23.33
C ASP A 37 -0.22 -10.55 -23.88
N PRO A 38 -1.15 -11.33 -23.30
CA PRO A 38 -1.06 -12.16 -22.10
C PRO A 38 -0.32 -13.47 -22.31
N PHE A 39 0.23 -14.05 -21.22
CA PHE A 39 0.80 -15.40 -21.21
C PHE A 39 0.30 -16.22 -20.02
N ARG A 40 0.26 -17.55 -20.23
CA ARG A 40 -0.27 -18.51 -19.27
C ARG A 40 0.86 -19.36 -18.65
N VAL A 41 0.81 -19.55 -17.34
CA VAL A 41 1.76 -20.37 -16.58
C VAL A 41 1.00 -21.39 -15.76
N LEU A 42 1.45 -22.63 -15.74
CA LEU A 42 0.96 -23.64 -14.80
C LEU A 42 1.84 -23.61 -13.55
N THR A 43 1.28 -23.15 -12.45
CA THR A 43 1.93 -23.12 -11.13
C THR A 43 1.54 -24.34 -10.31
N PHE A 44 2.17 -24.49 -9.13
CA PHE A 44 1.83 -25.53 -8.16
C PHE A 44 0.35 -25.48 -7.70
N ASN A 45 -0.24 -24.26 -7.70
CA ASN A 45 -1.62 -24.03 -7.28
C ASN A 45 -2.60 -23.94 -8.47
N GLY A 46 -2.19 -24.42 -9.63
CA GLY A 46 -3.00 -24.36 -10.85
C GLY A 46 -2.54 -23.32 -11.86
N PRO A 47 -3.30 -23.14 -12.95
CA PRO A 47 -2.96 -22.21 -14.01
C PRO A 47 -3.15 -20.74 -13.55
N ILE A 48 -2.33 -19.85 -14.08
CA ILE A 48 -2.46 -18.39 -13.92
C ILE A 48 -2.12 -17.73 -15.25
N THR A 49 -2.94 -16.79 -15.67
CA THR A 49 -2.65 -15.97 -16.85
C THR A 49 -2.27 -14.55 -16.42
N PHE A 50 -1.04 -14.16 -16.71
CA PHE A 50 -0.55 -12.79 -16.47
C PHE A 50 -0.94 -11.86 -17.61
N VAL A 51 -1.31 -10.63 -17.24
CA VAL A 51 -1.80 -9.61 -18.18
C VAL A 51 -1.13 -8.27 -17.88
N GLY A 52 -0.40 -7.72 -18.85
CA GLY A 52 0.25 -6.41 -18.78
C GLY A 52 -0.24 -5.43 -19.86
N ASN A 53 -1.05 -5.89 -20.82
CA ASN A 53 -1.62 -5.04 -21.85
C ASN A 53 -2.72 -4.13 -21.28
N PRO A 54 -2.66 -2.78 -21.44
CA PRO A 54 -3.64 -1.85 -20.87
C PRO A 54 -5.10 -2.09 -21.34
N GLU A 55 -5.31 -2.51 -22.60
CA GLU A 55 -6.66 -2.80 -23.11
C GLU A 55 -7.24 -4.04 -22.41
N ALA A 56 -6.42 -5.06 -22.23
CA ALA A 56 -6.81 -6.26 -21.51
C ALA A 56 -7.09 -5.96 -20.02
N ILE A 57 -6.24 -5.15 -19.38
CA ILE A 57 -6.45 -4.67 -18.01
C ILE A 57 -7.76 -3.90 -17.91
N ARG A 58 -8.03 -3.02 -18.87
CA ARG A 58 -9.30 -2.28 -18.98
C ARG A 58 -10.48 -3.25 -19.04
N ALA A 59 -10.44 -4.21 -19.96
CA ALA A 59 -11.53 -5.17 -20.14
C ALA A 59 -11.83 -5.96 -18.85
N ILE A 60 -10.78 -6.36 -18.11
CA ILE A 60 -10.91 -7.07 -16.82
C ILE A 60 -11.48 -6.15 -15.73
N TYR A 61 -11.02 -4.90 -15.63
CA TYR A 61 -11.41 -3.99 -14.55
C TYR A 61 -12.78 -3.33 -14.76
N THR A 62 -13.23 -3.21 -16.00
CA THR A 62 -14.54 -2.64 -16.35
C THR A 62 -15.62 -3.69 -16.59
N ALA A 63 -15.29 -4.97 -16.53
CA ALA A 63 -16.27 -6.04 -16.64
C ALA A 63 -17.31 -5.97 -15.51
N ASP A 64 -18.50 -6.51 -15.78
CA ASP A 64 -19.54 -6.65 -14.76
C ASP A 64 -18.96 -7.30 -13.49
N PRO A 65 -19.17 -6.72 -12.31
CA PRO A 65 -18.68 -7.26 -11.03
C PRO A 65 -19.07 -8.72 -10.76
N GLU A 66 -20.17 -9.20 -11.31
CA GLU A 66 -20.60 -10.61 -11.20
C GLU A 66 -19.81 -11.55 -12.14
N THR A 67 -19.01 -11.00 -13.05
CA THR A 67 -18.17 -11.81 -13.95
C THR A 67 -17.02 -12.48 -13.23
N PHE A 68 -16.51 -11.83 -12.18
CA PHE A 68 -15.29 -12.27 -11.50
C PHE A 68 -15.49 -12.43 -9.99
N GLU A 69 -14.75 -13.35 -9.44
CA GLU A 69 -14.47 -13.45 -8.01
C GLU A 69 -12.99 -13.16 -7.72
N PRO A 70 -12.62 -12.80 -6.47
CA PRO A 70 -11.23 -12.55 -6.13
C PRO A 70 -10.42 -13.84 -6.21
N PHE A 71 -9.18 -13.72 -6.64
CA PHE A 71 -8.23 -14.83 -6.64
C PHE A 71 -7.63 -15.05 -5.24
N GLY A 72 -7.45 -16.30 -4.86
CA GLY A 72 -6.75 -16.66 -3.61
C GLY A 72 -7.59 -16.45 -2.33
N VAL A 73 -8.90 -16.46 -2.42
CA VAL A 73 -9.82 -16.33 -1.25
C VAL A 73 -9.50 -17.40 -0.20
N GLU A 74 -9.27 -18.63 -0.61
CA GLU A 74 -8.94 -19.74 0.31
C GLU A 74 -7.69 -19.50 1.16
N VAL A 75 -6.77 -18.68 0.64
CA VAL A 75 -5.53 -18.29 1.33
C VAL A 75 -5.75 -17.10 2.25
N THR A 76 -6.58 -16.15 1.84
CA THR A 76 -6.75 -14.87 2.50
C THR A 76 -7.89 -14.85 3.51
N GLU A 77 -8.94 -15.65 3.30
CA GLU A 77 -10.09 -15.75 4.21
C GLU A 77 -9.70 -16.05 5.68
N PRO A 78 -8.80 -17.00 5.96
CA PRO A 78 -8.41 -17.29 7.34
C PRO A 78 -7.72 -16.12 8.05
N ILE A 79 -7.10 -15.22 7.30
CA ILE A 79 -6.38 -14.05 7.83
C ILE A 79 -7.33 -12.87 8.00
N PHE A 80 -8.08 -12.57 6.95
CA PHE A 80 -8.92 -11.36 6.89
C PHE A 80 -10.33 -11.56 7.45
N GLY A 81 -10.76 -12.82 7.63
CA GLY A 81 -12.12 -13.16 8.01
C GLY A 81 -13.07 -13.27 6.82
N ARG A 82 -14.09 -14.12 6.98
CA ARG A 82 -15.08 -14.46 5.93
C ARG A 82 -15.89 -13.29 5.42
N THR A 83 -16.09 -12.30 6.27
CA THR A 83 -17.00 -11.19 5.98
C THR A 83 -16.27 -9.95 5.51
N SER A 84 -14.93 -9.98 5.46
CA SER A 84 -14.15 -8.82 5.02
C SER A 84 -14.40 -8.47 3.54
N VAL A 85 -14.31 -7.17 3.23
CA VAL A 85 -14.46 -6.65 1.86
C VAL A 85 -13.45 -7.23 0.87
N VAL A 86 -12.32 -7.75 1.37
CA VAL A 86 -11.26 -8.37 0.54
C VAL A 86 -11.73 -9.69 -0.06
N VAL A 87 -12.42 -10.52 0.71
CA VAL A 87 -12.87 -11.86 0.30
C VAL A 87 -14.32 -11.90 -0.16
N SER A 88 -15.16 -10.95 0.25
CA SER A 88 -16.57 -10.92 -0.11
C SER A 88 -16.79 -10.70 -1.62
N THR A 89 -17.93 -11.17 -2.15
CA THR A 89 -18.26 -11.12 -3.58
C THR A 89 -19.66 -10.57 -3.81
N GLY A 90 -19.97 -10.27 -5.07
CA GLY A 90 -21.31 -9.92 -5.53
C GLY A 90 -21.91 -8.70 -4.82
N THR A 91 -23.21 -8.80 -4.52
CA THR A 91 -24.00 -7.73 -3.87
C THR A 91 -23.45 -7.38 -2.49
N ARG A 92 -22.98 -8.39 -1.71
CA ARG A 92 -22.37 -8.15 -0.41
C ARG A 92 -21.15 -7.26 -0.52
N HIS A 93 -20.21 -7.58 -1.40
CA HIS A 93 -19.00 -6.77 -1.62
C HIS A 93 -19.37 -5.32 -1.98
N ARG A 94 -20.32 -5.11 -2.90
CA ARG A 94 -20.72 -3.75 -3.31
C ARG A 94 -21.29 -2.96 -2.14
N ARG A 95 -22.16 -3.58 -1.35
CA ARG A 95 -22.82 -3.00 -0.19
C ARG A 95 -21.79 -2.62 0.90
N ASP A 96 -20.94 -3.57 1.27
CA ASP A 96 -19.95 -3.38 2.34
C ASP A 96 -18.89 -2.35 1.90
N ARG A 97 -18.46 -2.40 0.63
CA ARG A 97 -17.52 -1.42 0.06
C ARG A 97 -18.09 0.00 0.08
N LYS A 98 -19.37 0.20 -0.24
CA LYS A 98 -20.04 1.51 -0.18
C LYS A 98 -20.01 2.06 1.24
N LEU A 99 -20.32 1.21 2.22
CA LEU A 99 -20.29 1.57 3.65
C LEU A 99 -18.88 1.93 4.11
N LEU A 100 -17.88 1.13 3.74
CA LEU A 100 -16.49 1.32 4.14
C LEU A 100 -15.77 2.46 3.38
N ALA A 101 -16.37 3.06 2.36
CA ALA A 101 -15.72 4.10 1.58
C ALA A 101 -15.58 5.44 2.32
N ALA A 102 -16.49 5.75 3.24
CA ALA A 102 -16.54 7.04 3.92
C ALA A 102 -15.25 7.37 4.72
N PRO A 103 -14.68 6.46 5.53
CA PRO A 103 -13.43 6.71 6.25
C PRO A 103 -12.20 6.98 5.35
N PHE A 104 -12.24 6.53 4.10
CA PHE A 104 -11.15 6.68 3.13
C PHE A 104 -11.41 7.76 2.07
N ALA A 105 -12.53 8.48 2.19
CA ALA A 105 -12.81 9.62 1.35
C ALA A 105 -11.73 10.71 1.51
N PRO A 106 -11.44 11.53 0.46
CA PRO A 106 -10.35 12.51 0.50
C PRO A 106 -10.38 13.45 1.70
N VAL A 107 -11.56 13.86 2.14
CA VAL A 107 -11.72 14.75 3.32
C VAL A 107 -11.31 14.04 4.60
N ALA A 108 -11.81 12.81 4.82
CA ALA A 108 -11.44 12.01 5.99
C ALA A 108 -9.95 11.64 5.98
N ALA A 109 -9.42 11.20 4.83
CA ALA A 109 -8.01 10.85 4.74
C ALA A 109 -7.09 12.03 5.06
N LYS A 110 -7.42 13.24 4.62
CA LYS A 110 -6.65 14.45 4.95
C LYS A 110 -6.67 14.79 6.44
N SER A 111 -7.76 14.52 7.15
CA SER A 111 -7.84 14.79 8.60
C SER A 111 -6.90 13.93 9.43
N TYR A 112 -6.42 12.81 8.87
CA TYR A 112 -5.43 11.95 9.55
C TYR A 112 -3.98 12.47 9.41
N ALA A 113 -3.72 13.50 8.61
CA ALA A 113 -2.38 14.00 8.33
C ALA A 113 -1.61 14.42 9.61
N THR A 114 -2.30 14.98 10.62
CA THR A 114 -1.69 15.34 11.90
C THR A 114 -1.19 14.11 12.64
N VAL A 115 -2.02 13.07 12.75
CA VAL A 115 -1.63 11.82 13.40
C VAL A 115 -0.44 11.19 12.68
N VAL A 116 -0.44 11.19 11.35
CA VAL A 116 0.69 10.68 10.53
C VAL A 116 1.98 11.48 10.80
N ALA A 117 1.90 12.81 10.87
CA ALA A 117 3.05 13.66 11.15
C ALA A 117 3.62 13.41 12.55
N ASP A 118 2.76 13.27 13.55
CA ASP A 118 3.16 13.03 14.94
C ASP A 118 3.81 11.66 15.10
N VAL A 119 3.21 10.62 14.53
CA VAL A 119 3.80 9.26 14.51
C VAL A 119 5.17 9.24 13.82
N ALA A 120 5.31 9.94 12.69
CA ALA A 120 6.59 10.03 12.00
C ALA A 120 7.68 10.70 12.88
N ARG A 121 7.34 11.78 13.58
CA ARG A 121 8.25 12.46 14.52
C ARG A 121 8.60 11.61 15.72
N GLU A 122 7.61 10.94 16.32
CA GLU A 122 7.81 10.02 17.44
C GLU A 122 8.79 8.91 17.06
N ALA A 123 8.59 8.26 15.91
CA ALA A 123 9.49 7.23 15.41
C ALA A 123 10.92 7.77 15.20
N ALA A 124 11.06 8.93 14.57
CA ALA A 124 12.36 9.53 14.31
C ALA A 124 13.08 10.01 15.58
N SER A 125 12.37 10.34 16.65
CA SER A 125 12.96 10.73 17.95
C SER A 125 13.75 9.61 18.61
N GLN A 126 13.51 8.37 18.21
CA GLN A 126 14.22 7.18 18.69
C GLN A 126 15.50 6.88 17.90
N TRP A 127 15.75 7.57 16.79
CA TRP A 127 16.94 7.34 15.98
C TRP A 127 18.18 7.99 16.62
N THR A 128 19.24 7.22 16.72
CA THR A 128 20.50 7.69 17.29
C THR A 128 21.40 8.24 16.17
N PRO A 129 21.87 9.50 16.30
CA PRO A 129 22.79 10.07 15.33
C PRO A 129 24.06 9.21 15.12
N CYS A 130 24.53 9.15 13.90
CA CYS A 130 25.74 8.41 13.49
C CYS A 130 25.68 6.89 13.73
N GLN A 131 24.51 6.33 14.04
CA GLN A 131 24.27 4.88 14.11
C GLN A 131 23.43 4.40 12.95
N PRO A 132 23.81 3.32 12.24
CA PRO A 132 22.99 2.73 11.22
C PRO A 132 21.71 2.12 11.79
N PHE A 133 20.57 2.36 11.14
CA PHE A 133 19.28 1.75 11.47
C PHE A 133 18.61 1.19 10.23
N SER A 134 17.59 0.36 10.43
CA SER A 134 16.80 -0.23 9.35
C SER A 134 15.65 0.68 8.97
N MET A 135 15.65 1.23 7.75
CA MET A 135 14.50 2.01 7.27
C MET A 135 13.25 1.13 7.12
N VAL A 136 13.41 -0.15 6.78
CA VAL A 136 12.27 -1.08 6.71
C VAL A 136 11.60 -1.22 8.08
N GLU A 137 12.39 -1.44 9.15
CA GLU A 137 11.83 -1.57 10.51
C GLU A 137 11.22 -0.24 10.99
N ALA A 138 11.87 0.89 10.68
CA ALA A 138 11.36 2.22 11.01
C ALA A 138 10.01 2.50 10.34
N THR A 139 9.90 2.23 9.04
CA THR A 139 8.64 2.44 8.30
C THR A 139 7.56 1.43 8.67
N GLN A 140 7.92 0.21 9.06
CA GLN A 140 6.97 -0.76 9.62
C GLN A 140 6.41 -0.27 10.97
N SER A 141 7.25 0.28 11.85
CA SER A 141 6.78 0.88 13.10
C SER A 141 5.83 2.06 12.83
N ILE A 142 6.21 2.97 11.93
CA ILE A 142 5.38 4.13 11.55
C ILE A 142 4.02 3.66 11.00
N ALA A 143 4.00 2.77 10.02
CA ALA A 143 2.77 2.29 9.42
C ALA A 143 1.88 1.55 10.43
N LEU A 144 2.47 0.78 11.36
CA LEU A 144 1.72 0.09 12.41
C LEU A 144 1.05 1.08 13.36
N ASP A 145 1.76 2.10 13.81
CA ASP A 145 1.22 3.10 14.72
C ASP A 145 0.12 3.95 14.07
N ILE A 146 0.27 4.24 12.78
CA ILE A 146 -0.80 4.89 12.01
C ILE A 146 -2.04 3.99 11.98
N VAL A 147 -1.91 2.70 11.70
CA VAL A 147 -3.06 1.77 11.73
C VAL A 147 -3.71 1.73 13.12
N ILE A 148 -2.93 1.63 14.19
CA ILE A 148 -3.46 1.58 15.56
C ILE A 148 -4.22 2.87 15.89
N ARG A 149 -3.67 4.03 15.58
CA ARG A 149 -4.27 5.33 15.94
C ARG A 149 -5.38 5.77 14.97
N VAL A 150 -5.22 5.54 13.66
CA VAL A 150 -6.16 5.98 12.63
C VAL A 150 -7.24 4.95 12.36
N VAL A 151 -6.89 3.66 12.25
CA VAL A 151 -7.85 2.62 11.87
C VAL A 151 -8.58 2.09 13.09
N PHE A 152 -7.85 1.69 14.14
CA PHE A 152 -8.47 1.17 15.36
C PHE A 152 -8.91 2.29 16.33
N GLY A 153 -8.37 3.50 16.15
CA GLY A 153 -8.70 4.67 16.95
C GLY A 153 -8.21 4.59 18.39
N VAL A 154 -7.22 3.75 18.70
CA VAL A 154 -6.65 3.62 20.04
C VAL A 154 -5.82 4.86 20.36
N ARG A 155 -6.08 5.49 21.52
CA ARG A 155 -5.45 6.75 21.95
C ARG A 155 -4.64 6.63 23.25
N ASP A 156 -5.01 5.69 24.11
CA ASP A 156 -4.30 5.43 25.36
C ASP A 156 -2.97 4.72 25.10
N GLU A 157 -1.87 5.23 25.64
CA GLU A 157 -0.52 4.73 25.36
C GLU A 157 -0.30 3.29 25.85
N ALA A 158 -0.86 2.91 27.00
CA ALA A 158 -0.77 1.52 27.48
C ALA A 158 -1.51 0.58 26.54
N ARG A 159 -2.67 1.01 26.08
CA ARG A 159 -3.50 0.26 25.14
C ARG A 159 -2.85 0.15 23.74
N ILE A 160 -2.19 1.22 23.28
CA ILE A 160 -1.39 1.20 22.03
C ILE A 160 -0.32 0.12 22.13
N HIS A 161 0.38 0.03 23.25
CA HIS A 161 1.40 -0.98 23.49
C HIS A 161 0.84 -2.41 23.39
N ASP A 162 -0.30 -2.69 24.06
CA ASP A 162 -0.93 -4.01 24.06
C ASP A 162 -1.43 -4.41 22.67
N VAL A 163 -2.12 -3.49 21.97
CA VAL A 163 -2.60 -3.72 20.61
C VAL A 163 -1.42 -3.92 19.66
N ARG A 164 -0.35 -3.11 19.77
CA ARG A 164 0.88 -3.29 18.99
C ARG A 164 1.48 -4.68 19.19
N ALA A 165 1.61 -5.14 20.42
CA ALA A 165 2.13 -6.47 20.74
C ALA A 165 1.27 -7.57 20.12
N ALA A 166 -0.05 -7.50 20.24
CA ALA A 166 -0.99 -8.46 19.65
C ALA A 166 -0.94 -8.47 18.11
N VAL A 167 -0.82 -7.29 17.49
CA VAL A 167 -0.68 -7.17 16.03
C VAL A 167 0.62 -7.81 15.53
N LEU A 168 1.75 -7.51 16.19
CA LEU A 168 3.05 -8.08 15.84
C LEU A 168 3.05 -9.60 16.02
N ASP A 169 2.43 -10.12 17.09
CA ASP A 169 2.31 -11.56 17.30
C ASP A 169 1.48 -12.22 16.20
N LEU A 170 0.38 -11.58 15.76
CA LEU A 170 -0.41 -12.06 14.64
C LEU A 170 0.36 -12.03 13.30
N ILE A 171 1.06 -10.94 13.00
CA ILE A 171 1.89 -10.83 11.78
C ILE A 171 2.95 -11.94 11.76
N HIS A 172 3.63 -12.18 12.87
CA HIS A 172 4.64 -13.24 13.00
C HIS A 172 4.05 -14.65 12.97
N ALA A 173 2.78 -14.80 13.37
CA ALA A 173 2.07 -16.08 13.32
C ALA A 173 1.61 -16.43 11.89
N VAL A 174 1.42 -15.46 11.01
CA VAL A 174 1.10 -15.69 9.58
C VAL A 174 2.36 -16.18 8.86
N ASN A 175 2.55 -17.49 8.91
CA ASN A 175 3.70 -18.14 8.28
C ASN A 175 3.41 -18.42 6.79
N PRO A 176 4.35 -18.13 5.86
CA PRO A 176 4.20 -18.45 4.43
C PRO A 176 3.80 -19.90 4.14
N LEU A 177 4.21 -20.84 4.96
CA LEU A 177 3.81 -22.26 4.81
C LEU A 177 2.29 -22.46 4.96
N ILE A 178 1.63 -21.69 5.83
CA ILE A 178 0.17 -21.71 5.96
C ILE A 178 -0.50 -21.27 4.64
N LEU A 179 0.11 -20.34 3.92
CA LEU A 179 -0.41 -19.83 2.66
C LEU A 179 -0.28 -20.86 1.52
N ILE A 180 0.82 -21.61 1.49
CA ILE A 180 1.18 -22.52 0.39
C ILE A 180 0.64 -23.94 0.62
N MET A 181 0.54 -24.40 1.87
CA MET A 181 0.21 -25.78 2.22
C MET A 181 -1.13 -25.90 2.96
N PRO A 182 -2.26 -26.10 2.27
CA PRO A 182 -3.56 -26.28 2.93
C PRO A 182 -3.59 -27.40 3.99
N ALA A 183 -2.78 -28.43 3.82
CA ALA A 183 -2.71 -29.58 4.73
C ALA A 183 -2.31 -29.21 6.17
N ILE A 184 -1.52 -28.13 6.37
CA ILE A 184 -1.10 -27.69 7.71
C ILE A 184 -2.10 -26.72 8.35
N ARG A 185 -3.18 -26.35 7.67
CA ARG A 185 -4.29 -25.53 8.21
C ARG A 185 -5.20 -26.35 9.11
N ARG A 186 -4.63 -27.11 10.03
CA ARG A 186 -5.34 -27.96 11.01
C ARG A 186 -4.83 -27.68 12.41
N PRO A 187 -5.71 -27.51 13.40
CA PRO A 187 -5.32 -27.34 14.79
C PRO A 187 -4.93 -28.67 15.41
N PHE A 188 -3.76 -29.23 15.10
CA PHE A 188 -3.25 -30.48 15.65
C PHE A 188 -3.17 -30.42 17.19
N GLY A 189 -4.29 -30.71 17.88
CA GLY A 189 -4.35 -30.64 19.34
C GLY A 189 -3.99 -29.26 19.96
N GLY A 190 -4.17 -28.17 19.21
CA GLY A 190 -3.81 -26.82 19.67
C GLY A 190 -2.34 -26.45 19.45
N VAL A 191 -1.58 -27.27 18.73
CA VAL A 191 -0.16 -27.07 18.43
C VAL A 191 0.06 -26.77 16.94
N GLY A 192 1.18 -26.13 16.61
CA GLY A 192 1.60 -25.86 15.24
C GLY A 192 1.27 -24.44 14.73
N PRO A 193 1.73 -24.10 13.51
CA PRO A 193 1.62 -22.74 12.95
C PRO A 193 0.18 -22.25 12.84
N TRP A 194 -0.74 -23.11 12.43
CA TRP A 194 -2.17 -22.78 12.33
C TRP A 194 -2.79 -22.44 13.68
N ALA A 195 -2.54 -23.28 14.70
CA ALA A 195 -3.04 -23.04 16.05
C ALA A 195 -2.46 -21.76 16.66
N ARG A 196 -1.18 -21.45 16.37
CA ARG A 196 -0.54 -20.18 16.79
C ARG A 196 -1.26 -18.98 16.15
N MET A 197 -1.50 -19.02 14.83
CA MET A 197 -2.21 -17.96 14.12
C MET A 197 -3.63 -17.75 14.69
N LEU A 198 -4.38 -18.83 14.94
CA LEU A 198 -5.73 -18.72 15.52
C LEU A 198 -5.71 -18.09 16.92
N ARG A 199 -4.74 -18.43 17.77
CA ARG A 199 -4.60 -17.79 19.11
C ARG A 199 -4.25 -16.31 19.01
N ALA A 200 -3.31 -15.96 18.14
CA ALA A 200 -2.94 -14.57 17.90
C ALA A 200 -4.11 -13.74 17.35
N THR A 201 -4.89 -14.33 16.43
CA THR A 201 -6.13 -13.71 15.94
C THR A 201 -7.13 -13.47 17.08
N ALA A 202 -7.38 -14.48 17.91
CA ALA A 202 -8.31 -14.36 19.02
C ALA A 202 -7.86 -13.32 20.07
N ALA A 203 -6.56 -13.22 20.33
CA ALA A 203 -6.02 -12.20 21.24
C ALA A 203 -6.24 -10.78 20.72
N LEU A 204 -5.96 -10.53 19.42
CA LEU A 204 -6.23 -9.24 18.80
C LEU A 204 -7.73 -8.94 18.77
N ASP A 205 -8.57 -9.91 18.39
CA ASP A 205 -10.02 -9.74 18.35
C ASP A 205 -10.60 -9.39 19.74
N ALA A 206 -10.04 -9.95 20.81
CA ALA A 206 -10.48 -9.62 22.17
C ALA A 206 -10.22 -8.13 22.47
N LEU A 207 -9.00 -7.63 22.18
CA LEU A 207 -8.65 -6.21 22.38
C LEU A 207 -9.52 -5.27 21.54
N LEU A 208 -9.72 -5.60 20.25
CA LEU A 208 -10.55 -4.79 19.37
C LEU A 208 -12.05 -4.84 19.76
N SER A 209 -12.54 -5.98 20.27
CA SER A 209 -13.91 -6.10 20.80
C SER A 209 -14.12 -5.22 22.03
N GLU A 210 -13.10 -5.02 22.86
CA GLU A 210 -13.18 -4.10 24.00
C GLU A 210 -13.24 -2.65 23.52
N GLU A 211 -12.47 -2.26 22.49
CA GLU A 211 -12.55 -0.93 21.88
C GLU A 211 -13.95 -0.66 21.28
N ILE A 212 -14.49 -1.62 20.54
CA ILE A 212 -15.84 -1.53 19.97
C ILE A 212 -16.88 -1.33 21.07
N ARG A 213 -16.80 -2.11 22.16
CA ARG A 213 -17.74 -2.02 23.29
C ARG A 213 -17.59 -0.69 24.04
N ALA A 214 -16.36 -0.25 24.31
CA ALA A 214 -16.10 1.01 24.99
C ALA A 214 -16.63 2.20 24.18
N LEU A 215 -16.37 2.24 22.88
CA LEU A 215 -16.86 3.31 22.01
C LEU A 215 -18.39 3.35 21.92
N ARG A 216 -19.05 2.20 21.85
CA ARG A 216 -20.51 2.14 21.87
C ARG A 216 -21.11 2.60 23.20
N ALA A 217 -20.46 2.24 24.31
CA ALA A 217 -20.92 2.61 25.64
C ALA A 217 -20.73 4.10 25.95
N SER A 218 -19.66 4.71 25.46
CA SER A 218 -19.40 6.14 25.66
C SER A 218 -20.32 7.04 24.84
N GLY A 219 -20.84 6.55 23.71
CA GLY A 219 -21.58 7.38 22.75
C GLY A 219 -20.71 8.46 22.09
N GLU A 220 -19.39 8.42 22.26
CA GLU A 220 -18.46 9.39 21.66
C GLU A 220 -18.51 9.31 20.14
N GLU A 221 -18.67 10.45 19.48
CA GLU A 221 -18.48 10.54 18.04
C GLU A 221 -17.01 10.69 17.69
N ARG A 222 -16.44 9.69 17.02
CA ARG A 222 -15.05 9.68 16.62
C ARG A 222 -14.90 9.76 15.10
N ALA A 223 -13.85 10.45 14.64
CA ALA A 223 -13.54 10.64 13.23
C ALA A 223 -12.52 9.62 12.68
N ASP A 224 -12.02 8.69 13.51
CA ASP A 224 -11.19 7.58 13.06
C ASP A 224 -12.02 6.52 12.31
N VAL A 225 -11.31 5.56 11.67
CA VAL A 225 -11.97 4.58 10.81
C VAL A 225 -12.97 3.73 11.58
N LEU A 226 -12.63 3.26 12.80
CA LEU A 226 -13.54 2.48 13.64
C LEU A 226 -14.80 3.28 14.00
N GLY A 227 -14.63 4.53 14.44
CA GLY A 227 -15.78 5.41 14.77
C GLY A 227 -16.72 5.62 13.59
N LEU A 228 -16.16 5.86 12.40
CA LEU A 228 -16.94 6.03 11.18
C LEU A 228 -17.62 4.73 10.72
N ILE A 229 -16.98 3.57 10.87
CA ILE A 229 -17.57 2.27 10.56
C ILE A 229 -18.76 1.97 11.52
N LEU A 230 -18.60 2.23 12.82
CA LEU A 230 -19.66 2.03 13.81
C LEU A 230 -20.89 2.92 13.57
N LYS A 231 -20.67 4.11 13.03
CA LYS A 231 -21.75 5.07 12.69
C LYS A 231 -22.40 4.75 11.34
N ALA A 232 -21.70 4.09 10.43
CA ALA A 232 -22.18 3.82 9.08
C ALA A 232 -23.36 2.85 9.07
N ARG A 233 -24.35 3.11 8.18
CA ARG A 233 -25.54 2.28 8.01
C ARG A 233 -25.74 1.95 6.55
N TYR A 234 -26.28 0.77 6.30
CA TYR A 234 -26.82 0.39 4.99
C TYR A 234 -28.09 1.16 4.68
N GLU A 235 -28.53 1.12 3.44
CA GLU A 235 -29.79 1.75 3.01
C GLU A 235 -31.03 1.24 3.78
N GLY A 236 -30.98 0.02 4.33
CA GLY A 236 -32.00 -0.57 5.21
C GLY A 236 -31.95 -0.13 6.66
N GLY A 237 -31.02 0.74 7.06
CA GLY A 237 -30.83 1.21 8.43
C GLY A 237 -29.93 0.35 9.32
N ASP A 238 -29.61 -0.88 8.92
CA ASP A 238 -28.73 -1.77 9.65
C ASP A 238 -27.26 -1.35 9.49
N GLY A 239 -26.43 -1.66 10.50
CA GLY A 239 -24.98 -1.51 10.44
C GLY A 239 -24.28 -2.86 10.31
N LEU A 240 -22.93 -2.82 10.31
CA LEU A 240 -22.11 -4.03 10.43
C LEU A 240 -22.24 -4.63 11.84
N GLY A 241 -22.35 -5.95 11.93
CA GLY A 241 -22.26 -6.69 13.18
C GLY A 241 -20.83 -6.71 13.73
N ASP A 242 -20.65 -7.02 15.02
CA ASP A 242 -19.33 -6.97 15.67
C ASP A 242 -18.30 -7.87 14.99
N GLN A 243 -18.65 -9.10 14.62
CA GLN A 243 -17.74 -9.99 13.90
C GLN A 243 -17.41 -9.45 12.50
N GLU A 244 -18.36 -8.83 11.84
CA GLU A 244 -18.11 -8.20 10.54
C GLU A 244 -17.14 -7.03 10.68
N ILE A 245 -17.28 -6.21 11.72
CA ILE A 245 -16.34 -5.11 12.03
C ILE A 245 -14.93 -5.66 12.30
N LEU A 246 -14.80 -6.70 13.13
CA LEU A 246 -13.52 -7.33 13.41
C LEU A 246 -12.84 -7.85 12.14
N ASP A 247 -13.58 -8.51 11.25
CA ASP A 247 -13.07 -8.99 9.97
C ASP A 247 -12.59 -7.81 9.09
N GLN A 248 -13.33 -6.68 9.05
CA GLN A 248 -12.87 -5.49 8.34
C GLN A 248 -11.61 -4.90 8.96
N LEU A 249 -11.54 -4.75 10.29
CA LEU A 249 -10.39 -4.19 10.98
C LEU A 249 -9.11 -5.02 10.74
N ARG A 250 -9.22 -6.37 10.78
CA ARG A 250 -8.10 -7.25 10.43
C ARG A 250 -7.68 -7.09 8.98
N ALA A 251 -8.64 -7.03 8.05
CA ALA A 251 -8.33 -6.81 6.64
C ALA A 251 -7.62 -5.47 6.41
N LEU A 252 -8.06 -4.40 7.08
CA LEU A 252 -7.45 -3.08 7.02
C LEU A 252 -6.05 -3.05 7.64
N LEU A 253 -5.82 -3.79 8.74
CA LEU A 253 -4.51 -3.94 9.35
C LEU A 253 -3.50 -4.52 8.35
N PHE A 254 -3.77 -5.69 7.81
CA PHE A 254 -2.85 -6.35 6.88
C PHE A 254 -2.68 -5.57 5.58
N ALA A 255 -3.75 -4.94 5.08
CA ALA A 255 -3.69 -4.15 3.87
C ALA A 255 -2.91 -2.84 4.05
N GLY A 256 -3.05 -2.16 5.20
CA GLY A 256 -2.47 -0.83 5.45
C GLY A 256 -1.04 -0.86 5.98
N HIS A 257 -0.68 -1.86 6.80
CA HIS A 257 0.60 -1.90 7.48
C HIS A 257 1.78 -2.18 6.52
N GLU A 258 1.90 -3.40 6.01
CA GLU A 258 3.11 -3.82 5.28
C GLU A 258 3.24 -3.12 3.92
N THR A 259 2.12 -2.86 3.23
CA THR A 259 2.16 -2.21 1.91
C THR A 259 2.71 -0.79 1.98
N THR A 260 2.23 0.01 2.94
CA THR A 260 2.71 1.38 3.14
C THR A 260 4.15 1.40 3.65
N ALA A 261 4.48 0.51 4.59
CA ALA A 261 5.82 0.39 5.15
C ALA A 261 6.89 0.13 4.08
N VAL A 262 6.71 -0.90 3.25
CA VAL A 262 7.70 -1.22 2.21
C VAL A 262 7.77 -0.15 1.12
N THR A 263 6.65 0.51 0.82
CA THR A 263 6.64 1.61 -0.16
C THR A 263 7.41 2.83 0.36
N LEU A 264 7.24 3.20 1.63
CA LEU A 264 8.02 4.25 2.27
C LEU A 264 9.52 3.91 2.30
N ALA A 265 9.88 2.66 2.66
CA ALA A 265 11.27 2.23 2.66
C ALA A 265 11.90 2.35 1.26
N TRP A 266 11.15 2.01 0.19
CA TRP A 266 11.57 2.21 -1.19
C TRP A 266 11.70 3.68 -1.57
N ALA A 267 10.78 4.55 -1.12
CA ALA A 267 10.87 5.98 -1.39
C ALA A 267 12.14 6.58 -0.77
N PHE A 268 12.47 6.24 0.48
CA PHE A 268 13.73 6.65 1.10
C PHE A 268 14.95 6.10 0.36
N TYR A 269 14.92 4.83 -0.02
CA TYR A 269 16.01 4.22 -0.78
C TYR A 269 16.26 4.96 -2.10
N TRP A 270 15.25 5.14 -2.93
CA TRP A 270 15.38 5.76 -4.24
C TRP A 270 15.78 7.24 -4.15
N LEU A 271 15.19 8.00 -3.25
CA LEU A 271 15.56 9.40 -3.04
C LEU A 271 17.03 9.57 -2.67
N HIS A 272 17.58 8.67 -1.84
CA HIS A 272 18.98 8.75 -1.45
C HIS A 272 19.95 8.06 -2.46
N ARG A 273 19.42 7.32 -3.42
CA ARG A 273 20.17 6.82 -4.58
C ARG A 273 20.24 7.85 -5.71
N GLU A 274 19.30 8.76 -5.77
CA GLU A 274 19.14 9.79 -6.80
C GLU A 274 19.26 11.20 -6.17
N PRO A 275 20.48 11.69 -5.90
CA PRO A 275 20.71 12.94 -5.15
C PRO A 275 20.02 14.15 -5.78
N ASP A 276 19.98 14.25 -7.11
CA ASP A 276 19.34 15.36 -7.82
C ASP A 276 17.82 15.37 -7.59
N THR A 277 17.20 14.17 -7.54
CA THR A 277 15.78 14.01 -7.22
C THR A 277 15.49 14.43 -5.79
N LEU A 278 16.33 14.02 -4.83
CA LEU A 278 16.21 14.42 -3.44
C LEU A 278 16.37 15.95 -3.28
N ALA A 279 17.40 16.53 -3.90
CA ALA A 279 17.63 17.97 -3.84
C ALA A 279 16.46 18.77 -4.38
N ARG A 280 15.89 18.37 -5.52
CA ARG A 280 14.70 19.00 -6.10
C ARG A 280 13.49 18.89 -5.17
N LEU A 281 13.25 17.74 -4.56
CA LEU A 281 12.15 17.55 -3.60
C LEU A 281 12.32 18.45 -2.38
N LEU A 282 13.54 18.55 -1.85
CA LEU A 282 13.84 19.41 -0.72
C LEU A 282 13.59 20.90 -1.04
N VAL A 283 13.97 21.37 -2.24
CA VAL A 283 13.67 22.74 -2.71
C VAL A 283 12.15 22.98 -2.72
N GLU A 284 11.36 22.02 -3.22
CA GLU A 284 9.90 22.17 -3.24
C GLU A 284 9.30 22.24 -1.82
N ILE A 285 9.75 21.36 -0.93
CA ILE A 285 9.28 21.33 0.47
C ILE A 285 9.68 22.63 1.20
N ASP A 286 10.93 23.09 1.05
CA ASP A 286 11.46 24.25 1.73
C ASP A 286 10.83 25.57 1.25
N ALA A 287 10.37 25.63 0.01
CA ALA A 287 9.66 26.78 -0.53
C ALA A 287 8.37 27.13 0.24
N LEU A 288 7.82 26.17 1.00
CA LEU A 288 6.65 26.42 1.85
C LEU A 288 6.98 27.16 3.16
N GLY A 289 8.27 27.40 3.46
CA GLY A 289 8.71 28.05 4.69
C GLY A 289 8.80 27.14 5.92
N PRO A 290 9.10 27.67 7.12
CA PRO A 290 9.51 26.86 8.28
C PRO A 290 8.42 25.98 8.88
N GLU A 291 7.16 26.36 8.88
CA GLU A 291 6.04 25.62 9.48
C GLU A 291 4.80 25.63 8.57
N PRO A 292 4.84 24.94 7.42
CA PRO A 292 3.70 24.94 6.53
C PRO A 292 2.53 24.12 7.10
N PRO A 293 1.29 24.53 6.85
CA PRO A 293 0.14 23.67 7.06
C PRO A 293 0.30 22.33 6.32
N LEU A 294 -0.11 21.21 6.95
CA LEU A 294 0.05 19.87 6.38
C LEU A 294 -0.69 19.72 5.03
N GLU A 295 -1.79 20.43 4.85
CA GLU A 295 -2.54 20.45 3.59
C GLU A 295 -1.71 20.97 2.42
N LYS A 296 -0.79 21.91 2.67
CA LYS A 296 0.13 22.41 1.63
C LYS A 296 1.16 21.35 1.23
N LEU A 297 1.64 20.56 2.20
CA LEU A 297 2.52 19.43 1.90
C LEU A 297 1.82 18.38 1.03
N LEU A 298 0.54 18.08 1.31
CA LEU A 298 -0.25 17.17 0.51
C LEU A 298 -0.46 17.65 -0.94
N GLY A 299 -0.38 18.95 -1.18
CA GLY A 299 -0.56 19.57 -2.49
C GLY A 299 0.70 19.71 -3.33
N LEU A 300 1.87 19.30 -2.85
CA LEU A 300 3.15 19.44 -3.56
C LEU A 300 3.22 18.49 -4.77
N PRO A 301 3.35 19.02 -6.00
CA PRO A 301 3.29 18.19 -7.20
C PRO A 301 4.50 17.29 -7.38
N TYR A 302 5.71 17.73 -7.02
CA TYR A 302 6.88 16.88 -7.15
C TYR A 302 6.93 15.78 -6.07
N LEU A 303 6.49 16.08 -4.86
CA LEU A 303 6.29 15.07 -3.81
C LEU A 303 5.27 14.01 -4.24
N ASP A 304 4.17 14.41 -4.87
CA ASP A 304 3.20 13.49 -5.45
C ASP A 304 3.84 12.59 -6.51
N ALA A 305 4.58 13.19 -7.44
CA ALA A 305 5.30 12.47 -8.49
C ALA A 305 6.34 11.47 -7.94
N VAL A 306 7.04 11.81 -6.86
CA VAL A 306 7.97 10.90 -6.14
C VAL A 306 7.20 9.70 -5.57
N CYS A 307 6.06 9.91 -4.93
CA CYS A 307 5.24 8.83 -4.40
C CYS A 307 4.72 7.92 -5.52
N LEU A 308 4.23 8.49 -6.61
CA LEU A 308 3.72 7.75 -7.77
C LEU A 308 4.83 6.94 -8.47
N GLU A 309 6.01 7.52 -8.66
CA GLU A 309 7.14 6.82 -9.26
C GLU A 309 7.65 5.68 -8.36
N THR A 310 7.64 5.88 -7.04
CA THR A 310 7.96 4.80 -6.09
C THR A 310 6.99 3.62 -6.25
N LEU A 311 5.69 3.90 -6.33
CA LEU A 311 4.66 2.88 -6.55
C LEU A 311 4.76 2.22 -7.94
N ARG A 312 5.26 2.94 -8.95
CA ARG A 312 5.47 2.38 -10.28
C ARG A 312 6.63 1.40 -10.29
N ILE A 313 7.80 1.82 -9.80
CA ILE A 313 9.05 1.05 -9.92
C ILE A 313 9.12 -0.10 -8.92
N ALA A 314 8.50 0.07 -7.75
CA ALA A 314 8.48 -0.90 -6.67
C ALA A 314 7.07 -1.11 -6.09
N PRO A 315 6.11 -1.60 -6.89
CA PRO A 315 4.75 -1.83 -6.41
C PRO A 315 4.75 -2.89 -5.30
N PRO A 316 4.11 -2.62 -4.15
CA PRO A 316 4.09 -3.57 -3.03
C PRO A 316 3.19 -4.78 -3.31
N VAL A 317 2.20 -4.65 -4.18
CA VAL A 317 1.29 -5.73 -4.57
C VAL A 317 1.35 -5.92 -6.08
N VAL A 318 1.81 -7.09 -6.51
CA VAL A 318 2.11 -7.38 -7.92
C VAL A 318 1.16 -8.38 -8.57
N SER A 319 0.23 -8.93 -7.80
CA SER A 319 -0.69 -9.96 -8.26
C SER A 319 -2.04 -9.84 -7.56
N VAL A 320 -2.99 -9.19 -8.19
CA VAL A 320 -4.39 -9.12 -7.73
C VAL A 320 -5.28 -9.74 -8.78
N GLY A 321 -5.37 -11.08 -8.75
CA GLY A 321 -6.08 -11.84 -9.76
C GLY A 321 -7.61 -11.71 -9.69
N ARG A 322 -8.22 -12.04 -10.81
CA ARG A 322 -9.67 -12.17 -11.02
C ARG A 322 -9.95 -13.53 -11.59
N VAL A 323 -10.86 -14.28 -10.98
CA VAL A 323 -11.29 -15.60 -11.45
C VAL A 323 -12.63 -15.46 -12.15
N PRO A 324 -12.72 -15.74 -13.46
CA PRO A 324 -13.98 -15.64 -14.17
C PRO A 324 -14.96 -16.73 -13.71
N ARG A 325 -16.21 -16.36 -13.47
CA ARG A 325 -17.31 -17.26 -13.11
C ARG A 325 -17.99 -17.87 -14.33
N LYS A 326 -17.79 -17.26 -15.48
CA LYS A 326 -18.31 -17.67 -16.78
C LYS A 326 -17.23 -17.52 -17.84
N THR A 327 -17.41 -18.11 -19.01
CA THR A 327 -16.49 -17.94 -20.14
C THR A 327 -16.24 -16.45 -20.38
N PHE A 328 -14.97 -16.07 -20.45
CA PHE A 328 -14.53 -14.69 -20.64
C PHE A 328 -13.64 -14.58 -21.87
N ALA A 329 -13.97 -13.67 -22.79
CA ALA A 329 -13.17 -13.39 -23.98
C ALA A 329 -12.27 -12.18 -23.75
N LEU A 330 -10.99 -12.27 -24.16
CA LEU A 330 -10.00 -11.22 -23.97
C LEU A 330 -8.92 -11.31 -25.05
N LEU A 331 -8.72 -10.25 -25.84
CA LEU A 331 -7.67 -10.18 -26.89
C LEU A 331 -7.64 -11.40 -27.82
N GLY A 332 -8.80 -11.89 -28.24
CA GLY A 332 -8.89 -13.07 -29.11
C GLY A 332 -8.80 -14.42 -28.38
N TYR A 333 -8.44 -14.43 -27.11
CA TYR A 333 -8.44 -15.64 -26.28
C TYR A 333 -9.79 -15.87 -25.61
N THR A 334 -10.06 -17.11 -25.22
CA THR A 334 -11.31 -17.50 -24.54
C THR A 334 -10.97 -18.32 -23.30
N PHE A 335 -11.25 -17.76 -22.13
CA PHE A 335 -10.94 -18.34 -20.82
C PHE A 335 -12.14 -19.09 -20.24
N PRO A 336 -11.95 -20.30 -19.73
CA PRO A 336 -13.01 -21.02 -19.01
C PRO A 336 -13.29 -20.36 -17.64
N PRO A 337 -14.44 -20.68 -17.03
CA PRO A 337 -14.65 -20.42 -15.62
C PRO A 337 -13.53 -21.03 -14.78
N GLY A 338 -13.08 -20.32 -13.73
CA GLY A 338 -12.03 -20.80 -12.83
C GLY A 338 -10.59 -20.55 -13.30
N GLU A 339 -10.34 -20.02 -14.48
CA GLU A 339 -8.98 -19.66 -14.96
C GLU A 339 -8.56 -18.26 -14.47
N PRO A 340 -7.61 -18.11 -13.53
CA PRO A 340 -7.26 -16.80 -13.00
C PRO A 340 -6.58 -15.89 -14.02
N LEU A 341 -7.06 -14.66 -14.12
CA LEU A 341 -6.45 -13.57 -14.87
C LEU A 341 -5.80 -12.59 -13.88
N VAL A 342 -4.51 -12.31 -14.06
CA VAL A 342 -3.73 -11.48 -13.13
C VAL A 342 -3.20 -10.23 -13.86
N PRO A 343 -3.94 -9.11 -13.81
CA PRO A 343 -3.37 -7.81 -14.16
C PRO A 343 -2.12 -7.54 -13.33
N SER A 344 -0.98 -7.36 -14.00
CA SER A 344 0.33 -7.32 -13.34
C SER A 344 1.02 -5.96 -13.46
N PRO A 345 1.18 -5.24 -12.33
CA PRO A 345 2.02 -4.04 -12.29
C PRO A 345 3.45 -4.30 -12.78
N LEU A 346 4.03 -5.50 -12.53
CA LEU A 346 5.37 -5.86 -13.00
C LEU A 346 5.51 -5.90 -14.53
N LEU A 347 4.41 -6.03 -15.24
CA LEU A 347 4.38 -6.00 -16.70
C LEU A 347 4.02 -4.61 -17.21
N VAL A 348 2.86 -4.07 -16.83
CA VAL A 348 2.39 -2.80 -17.39
C VAL A 348 3.28 -1.62 -17.00
N HIS A 349 3.81 -1.58 -15.76
CA HIS A 349 4.67 -0.49 -15.29
C HIS A 349 6.09 -0.52 -15.87
N THR A 350 6.47 -1.57 -16.59
CA THR A 350 7.78 -1.72 -17.21
C THR A 350 7.71 -1.75 -18.74
N ARG A 351 6.56 -1.44 -19.32
CA ARG A 351 6.41 -1.29 -20.77
C ARG A 351 7.14 -0.04 -21.24
N GLU A 352 8.12 -0.20 -22.13
CA GLU A 352 8.96 0.89 -22.65
C GLU A 352 8.15 1.96 -23.36
N GLU A 353 7.10 1.56 -24.09
CA GLU A 353 6.21 2.47 -24.81
C GLU A 353 5.36 3.36 -23.89
N LEU A 354 5.14 2.92 -22.64
CA LEU A 354 4.40 3.68 -21.62
C LEU A 354 5.36 4.45 -20.71
N TYR A 355 6.46 3.82 -20.34
CA TYR A 355 7.44 4.31 -19.37
C TYR A 355 8.85 4.21 -19.97
N PRO A 356 9.28 5.15 -20.83
CA PRO A 356 10.65 5.18 -21.35
C PRO A 356 11.67 5.12 -20.22
N GLU A 357 12.72 4.30 -20.38
CA GLU A 357 13.70 3.96 -19.34
C GLU A 357 13.03 3.42 -18.06
N PRO A 358 12.26 2.30 -18.12
CA PRO A 358 11.38 1.88 -17.03
C PRO A 358 12.11 1.50 -15.74
N GLU A 359 13.39 1.14 -15.82
CA GLU A 359 14.23 0.80 -14.66
C GLU A 359 14.79 2.04 -13.94
N ARG A 360 14.68 3.24 -14.55
CA ARG A 360 15.15 4.48 -13.96
C ARG A 360 14.07 5.10 -13.06
N PHE A 361 14.47 5.52 -11.86
CA PHE A 361 13.62 6.29 -10.97
C PHE A 361 13.52 7.74 -11.46
N ARG A 362 12.45 8.08 -12.14
CA ARG A 362 12.23 9.38 -12.78
C ARG A 362 10.85 9.96 -12.44
N PRO A 363 10.70 10.62 -11.30
CA PRO A 363 9.40 11.19 -10.87
C PRO A 363 8.79 12.16 -11.89
N THR A 364 9.61 12.88 -12.66
CA THR A 364 9.13 13.87 -13.64
C THR A 364 8.19 13.31 -14.67
N ARG A 365 8.23 12.00 -14.95
CA ARG A 365 7.28 11.35 -15.86
C ARG A 365 5.81 11.57 -15.48
N PHE A 366 5.53 11.68 -14.18
CA PHE A 366 4.19 11.98 -13.66
C PHE A 366 3.82 13.47 -13.67
N LEU A 367 4.77 14.35 -14.03
CA LEU A 367 4.54 15.77 -14.32
C LEU A 367 4.44 16.03 -15.83
N GLU A 368 4.97 15.13 -16.65
CA GLU A 368 5.05 15.27 -18.10
C GLU A 368 3.78 14.76 -18.80
N ARG A 369 3.11 13.75 -18.22
CA ARG A 369 1.84 13.21 -18.74
C ARG A 369 0.98 12.57 -17.64
N ASP A 370 -0.31 12.49 -17.91
CA ASP A 370 -1.25 11.70 -17.14
C ASP A 370 -1.25 10.25 -17.64
N PHE A 371 -1.25 9.30 -16.70
CA PHE A 371 -1.40 7.89 -16.99
C PHE A 371 -2.84 7.44 -16.74
N SER A 372 -3.40 6.69 -17.65
CA SER A 372 -4.74 6.12 -17.46
C SER A 372 -4.76 5.13 -16.29
N PRO A 373 -5.93 4.87 -15.67
CA PRO A 373 -6.08 3.90 -14.58
C PRO A 373 -5.87 2.44 -15.02
N PHE A 374 -5.49 2.20 -16.27
CA PHE A 374 -5.16 0.89 -16.83
C PHE A 374 -3.68 0.78 -17.22
N GLU A 375 -3.00 1.90 -17.33
CA GLU A 375 -1.53 1.99 -17.50
C GLU A 375 -0.82 2.03 -16.16
N PHE A 376 -1.37 2.74 -15.17
CA PHE A 376 -0.82 2.87 -13.81
C PHE A 376 -1.76 2.22 -12.78
N ILE A 377 -1.42 1.01 -12.33
CA ILE A 377 -2.29 0.14 -11.54
C ILE A 377 -1.73 -0.28 -10.15
N PRO A 378 -0.97 0.55 -9.42
CA PRO A 378 -0.40 0.13 -8.14
C PRO A 378 -1.49 -0.15 -7.08
N PHE A 379 -2.65 0.46 -7.24
CA PHE A 379 -3.83 0.30 -6.38
C PHE A 379 -4.89 -0.63 -7.00
N GLY A 380 -4.54 -1.39 -8.05
CA GLY A 380 -5.49 -2.18 -8.80
C GLY A 380 -6.55 -1.33 -9.51
N GLY A 381 -7.71 -1.91 -9.84
CA GLY A 381 -8.74 -1.18 -10.59
C GLY A 381 -10.14 -1.78 -10.49
N GLY A 382 -11.08 -1.07 -11.10
CA GLY A 382 -12.49 -1.44 -11.14
C GLY A 382 -13.15 -1.43 -9.78
N GLY A 383 -14.18 -2.24 -9.62
CA GLY A 383 -14.95 -2.35 -8.37
C GLY A 383 -14.15 -2.82 -7.16
N ARG A 384 -12.91 -3.31 -7.35
CA ARG A 384 -12.00 -3.77 -6.29
C ARG A 384 -10.72 -2.94 -6.19
N ARG A 385 -10.72 -1.72 -6.72
CA ARG A 385 -9.61 -0.79 -6.53
C ARG A 385 -9.35 -0.58 -5.04
N CYS A 386 -8.10 -0.41 -4.63
CA CYS A 386 -7.71 -0.23 -3.23
C CYS A 386 -8.59 0.83 -2.54
N LEU A 387 -9.19 0.46 -1.41
CA LEU A 387 -10.05 1.35 -0.62
C LEU A 387 -9.22 2.44 0.07
N GLY A 388 -8.04 2.05 0.58
CA GLY A 388 -7.10 2.93 1.28
C GLY A 388 -6.17 3.74 0.38
N ALA A 389 -6.37 3.81 -0.94
CA ALA A 389 -5.44 4.49 -1.86
C ALA A 389 -5.17 5.95 -1.47
N THR A 390 -6.20 6.69 -1.08
CA THR A 390 -6.06 8.09 -0.65
C THR A 390 -5.29 8.20 0.66
N LEU A 391 -5.60 7.35 1.63
CA LEU A 391 -4.90 7.31 2.92
C LEU A 391 -3.43 6.95 2.73
N ALA A 392 -3.12 5.94 1.93
CA ALA A 392 -1.74 5.54 1.63
C ALA A 392 -0.92 6.70 1.02
N MET A 393 -1.52 7.48 0.12
CA MET A 393 -0.86 8.68 -0.44
C MET A 393 -0.67 9.77 0.60
N VAL A 394 -1.60 9.98 1.54
CA VAL A 394 -1.44 10.90 2.67
C VAL A 394 -0.30 10.43 3.57
N GLU A 395 -0.28 9.16 3.95
CA GLU A 395 0.79 8.57 4.76
C GLU A 395 2.17 8.74 4.12
N MET A 396 2.29 8.40 2.83
CA MET A 396 3.54 8.54 2.10
C MET A 396 4.01 10.00 2.06
N LYS A 397 3.15 10.93 1.62
CA LYS A 397 3.50 12.33 1.44
C LYS A 397 3.89 12.99 2.76
N ILE A 398 3.08 12.82 3.80
CA ILE A 398 3.33 13.45 5.10
C ILE A 398 4.57 12.86 5.76
N THR A 399 4.72 11.54 5.78
CA THR A 399 5.91 10.90 6.36
C THR A 399 7.19 11.33 5.65
N LEU A 400 7.21 11.32 4.31
CA LEU A 400 8.38 11.77 3.54
C LEU A 400 8.67 13.25 3.80
N ALA A 401 7.66 14.11 3.70
CA ALA A 401 7.85 15.55 3.86
C ALA A 401 8.36 15.91 5.26
N ILE A 402 7.79 15.34 6.32
CA ILE A 402 8.19 15.60 7.71
C ILE A 402 9.62 15.10 7.96
N LEU A 403 9.91 13.85 7.61
CA LEU A 403 11.22 13.26 7.92
C LEU A 403 12.35 13.89 7.10
N LEU A 404 12.15 14.14 5.81
CA LEU A 404 13.16 14.76 4.96
C LEU A 404 13.38 16.24 5.28
N ARG A 405 12.39 16.91 5.81
CA ARG A 405 12.50 18.30 6.23
C ARG A 405 13.22 18.46 7.55
N GLU A 406 12.94 17.58 8.53
CA GLU A 406 13.42 17.72 9.91
C GLU A 406 14.76 17.00 10.15
N TYR A 407 15.10 16.00 9.30
CA TYR A 407 16.27 15.15 9.53
C TYR A 407 17.15 15.06 8.29
N GLN A 408 18.44 15.05 8.52
CA GLN A 408 19.45 14.77 7.51
C GLN A 408 19.78 13.28 7.56
N LEU A 409 19.40 12.58 6.50
CA LEU A 409 19.55 11.14 6.36
C LEU A 409 20.49 10.81 5.21
N ARG A 410 21.19 9.68 5.32
CA ARG A 410 21.94 9.08 4.19
C ARG A 410 21.85 7.56 4.21
N LEU A 411 22.07 6.95 3.06
CA LEU A 411 22.27 5.49 2.98
C LEU A 411 23.56 5.10 3.70
N ALA A 412 23.49 4.08 4.55
CA ALA A 412 24.66 3.52 5.24
C ALA A 412 25.40 2.45 4.41
N GLY A 413 24.95 2.18 3.18
CA GLY A 413 25.56 1.22 2.26
C GLY A 413 25.32 1.62 0.82
N VAL A 414 26.21 1.15 -0.09
CA VAL A 414 26.16 1.46 -1.52
C VAL A 414 25.62 0.32 -2.37
N ALA A 415 25.45 -0.88 -1.80
CA ALA A 415 24.95 -2.05 -2.53
C ALA A 415 23.51 -1.83 -2.99
N PRO A 416 23.16 -2.26 -4.22
CA PRO A 416 21.80 -2.25 -4.69
C PRO A 416 20.91 -3.13 -3.80
N VAL A 417 19.70 -2.65 -3.53
CA VAL A 417 18.68 -3.40 -2.79
C VAL A 417 17.75 -4.08 -3.78
N GLU A 418 17.59 -5.39 -3.63
CA GLU A 418 16.69 -6.17 -4.49
C GLU A 418 15.23 -6.08 -4.03
N HIS A 419 14.31 -6.11 -4.99
CA HIS A 419 12.88 -6.18 -4.78
C HIS A 419 12.46 -7.66 -4.69
N VAL A 420 12.08 -8.11 -3.50
CA VAL A 420 11.80 -9.53 -3.20
C VAL A 420 10.44 -9.76 -2.60
N GLN A 421 9.97 -11.01 -2.67
CA GLN A 421 8.73 -11.43 -2.03
C GLN A 421 8.86 -11.42 -0.49
N ARG A 422 7.89 -10.82 0.19
CA ARG A 422 7.77 -10.70 1.64
C ARG A 422 6.33 -11.08 2.04
N GLY A 423 6.07 -12.36 2.25
CA GLY A 423 4.70 -12.82 2.51
C GLY A 423 3.75 -12.51 1.34
N LEU A 424 2.74 -11.68 1.58
CA LEU A 424 1.76 -11.27 0.56
C LEU A 424 2.20 -10.05 -0.26
N THR A 425 3.30 -9.40 0.11
CA THR A 425 3.80 -8.17 -0.52
C THR A 425 5.17 -8.37 -1.17
N MET A 426 5.55 -7.40 -1.95
CA MET A 426 6.92 -7.22 -2.45
C MET A 426 7.58 -6.07 -1.69
N GLY A 427 8.85 -6.23 -1.34
CA GLY A 427 9.58 -5.21 -0.60
C GLY A 427 11.09 -5.30 -0.77
N PRO A 428 11.85 -4.43 -0.10
CA PRO A 428 13.31 -4.47 -0.14
C PRO A 428 13.86 -5.77 0.47
N ARG A 429 14.90 -6.34 -0.15
CA ARG A 429 15.67 -7.40 0.49
C ARG A 429 16.45 -6.81 1.66
N GLY A 430 16.23 -7.34 2.86
CA GLY A 430 16.94 -6.89 4.05
C GLY A 430 16.43 -5.57 4.61
N ARG A 431 17.32 -4.72 5.08
CA ARG A 431 17.01 -3.64 6.02
C ARG A 431 16.90 -2.24 5.41
N VAL A 432 17.41 -1.98 4.20
CA VAL A 432 17.66 -0.62 3.68
C VAL A 432 18.38 0.21 4.77
N PRO A 433 19.70 -0.02 4.96
CA PRO A 433 20.41 0.61 6.06
C PRO A 433 20.55 2.12 5.82
N MET A 434 20.04 2.91 6.75
CA MET A 434 20.13 4.37 6.77
C MET A 434 20.90 4.84 7.98
N MET A 435 21.39 6.06 7.93
CA MET A 435 22.04 6.74 9.05
C MET A 435 21.47 8.13 9.21
N LEU A 436 21.15 8.48 10.46
CA LEU A 436 20.82 9.84 10.83
C LEU A 436 22.12 10.63 11.01
N GLU A 437 22.32 11.70 10.25
CA GLU A 437 23.46 12.61 10.41
C GLU A 437 23.17 13.72 11.41
N GLY A 438 21.91 14.12 11.56
CA GLY A 438 21.48 15.14 12.47
C GLY A 438 20.12 15.73 12.13
N ARG A 439 19.73 16.77 12.84
CA ARG A 439 18.57 17.59 12.45
C ARG A 439 18.96 18.50 11.30
N ARG A 440 18.05 18.64 10.34
CA ARG A 440 18.24 19.58 9.25
C ARG A 440 17.98 21.01 9.72
N PRO A 441 18.82 21.99 9.36
CA PRO A 441 18.54 23.40 9.64
C PRO A 441 17.19 23.82 9.08
N ALA A 442 16.44 24.59 9.84
CA ALA A 442 15.16 25.11 9.37
C ALA A 442 15.38 25.93 8.07
N ALA A 443 14.51 25.75 7.08
CA ALA A 443 14.55 26.55 5.88
C ALA A 443 14.41 28.05 6.24
N PRO A 444 15.21 28.94 5.62
CA PRO A 444 15.09 30.36 5.90
C PRO A 444 13.67 30.83 5.59
N SER A 445 13.10 31.61 6.51
CA SER A 445 11.80 32.25 6.29
C SER A 445 11.86 33.04 4.99
N ALA A 446 10.94 32.80 4.06
CA ALA A 446 10.80 33.61 2.85
C ALA A 446 10.62 35.08 3.31
N ALA A 447 11.66 35.88 3.14
CA ALA A 447 11.62 37.27 3.50
C ALA A 447 10.38 37.89 2.83
N ARG A 448 9.45 38.45 3.62
CA ARG A 448 8.35 39.24 3.10
C ARG A 448 8.98 40.29 2.19
N LYS A 449 8.75 40.20 0.89
CA LYS A 449 9.06 41.29 -0.03
C LYS A 449 8.30 42.50 0.50
N ASN A 450 9.01 43.41 1.17
CA ASN A 450 8.47 44.71 1.56
C ASN A 450 8.00 45.36 0.28
N PRO A 451 6.76 45.84 0.18
CA PRO A 451 6.34 46.67 -0.94
C PRO A 451 7.24 47.92 -0.91
N THR A 452 7.99 48.07 -1.99
CA THR A 452 8.87 49.22 -2.24
C THR A 452 8.17 50.51 -1.84
N ARG A 453 8.83 51.28 -0.93
CA ARG A 453 8.47 52.67 -0.63
C ARG A 453 8.32 53.39 -1.95
N SER A 454 7.15 53.93 -2.18
CA SER A 454 6.89 54.93 -3.22
C SER A 454 7.80 56.15 -2.99
N GLU A 455 8.70 56.41 -3.93
CA GLU A 455 9.45 57.66 -3.95
C GLU A 455 8.48 58.85 -3.98
N PRO A 456 8.75 59.90 -3.20
CA PRO A 456 7.95 61.12 -3.29
C PRO A 456 8.23 61.82 -4.63
N ARG A 457 7.21 62.06 -5.43
CA ARG A 457 7.26 62.90 -6.62
C ARG A 457 7.76 64.31 -6.22
N ALA A 458 8.92 64.68 -6.75
CA ALA A 458 9.40 66.08 -6.71
C ALA A 458 8.40 66.98 -7.42
N GLY A 459 7.85 67.91 -6.69
CA GLY A 459 7.03 69.02 -7.24
C GLY A 459 7.88 69.92 -8.09
N SER A 460 7.48 70.11 -9.35
CA SER A 460 7.97 71.18 -10.20
C SER A 460 7.23 72.51 -9.82
N ALA A 461 7.95 73.40 -9.23
CA ALA A 461 7.58 74.83 -9.20
C ALA A 461 8.07 75.50 -10.49
N GLY A 462 7.22 76.28 -11.14
CA GLY A 462 7.50 77.06 -12.33
C GLY A 462 6.21 77.53 -12.96
#